data_cc60b9f7effd537a3249d2bae385b85c
#
_entry.id   cc60b9f7effd537a3249d2bae385b85c
#
_cell.length_a   1.000
_cell.length_b   1.000
_cell.length_c   1.000
_cell.angle_alpha   90.00
_cell.angle_beta   90.00
_cell.angle_gamma   90.00
#
_symmetry.space_group_name_H-M   'P 1'
#
loop_
_entity.id
_entity.type
_entity.pdbx_description
1 polymer ?
#
loop_
_entity_poly.entity_id
_entity_poly.type
_entity_poly.pdbx_seq_one_letter_code
_entity_poly.pdbx_strand_id
1 'polypeptide(L)'
;MALVIHDRVRETSTTTGTGTFTLAGAVQGFETFSSAIGNSNTTYYAIINQANAEFEVGLGTVSAGALARTTPITSSNSNNAVDFSAGTKDVFCTLPATKAVVEDANSDVTLPADLNVAVDLDVDGNTTTDGITNAGNFSTDGG
;
A
#
# COMPACT_ATOMS: atom_id res chain seq x y z
N MET A 1 -7.48 13.46 -0.41
CA MET A 1 -6.92 12.18 0.10
C MET A 1 -6.39 11.39 -1.09
N ALA A 2 -5.09 11.18 -1.18
CA ALA A 2 -4.45 10.38 -2.21
C ALA A 2 -3.77 9.16 -1.58
N LEU A 3 -3.61 8.07 -2.35
CA LEU A 3 -2.71 6.99 -1.97
C LEU A 3 -1.30 7.39 -2.38
N VAL A 4 -0.39 7.50 -1.44
CA VAL A 4 1.01 7.87 -1.65
C VAL A 4 1.90 6.77 -1.09
N ILE A 5 2.84 6.30 -1.89
CA ILE A 5 3.89 5.38 -1.47
C ILE A 5 5.22 6.10 -1.69
N HIS A 6 6.09 6.08 -0.70
CA HIS A 6 7.36 6.80 -0.76
C HIS A 6 8.47 5.94 -0.14
N ASP A 7 9.67 6.06 -0.72
CA ASP A 7 10.85 5.36 -0.24
C ASP A 7 11.38 5.97 1.06
N ARG A 8 12.04 5.13 1.87
CA ARG A 8 12.76 5.57 3.06
C ARG A 8 11.89 6.29 4.10
N VAL A 9 10.64 5.88 4.25
CA VAL A 9 9.76 6.36 5.32
C VAL A 9 9.76 5.35 6.45
N ARG A 10 10.31 5.73 7.61
CA ARG A 10 10.33 4.89 8.81
C ARG A 10 10.40 5.74 10.07
N GLU A 11 9.50 5.46 10.97
CA GLU A 11 9.46 6.04 12.32
C GLU A 11 9.33 4.92 13.35
N THR A 12 9.48 5.24 14.61
CA THR A 12 9.18 4.34 15.72
C THR A 12 7.89 4.75 16.42
N SER A 13 7.32 3.81 17.19
CA SER A 13 6.16 4.07 18.05
C SER A 13 6.22 3.18 19.29
N THR A 14 5.74 3.69 20.41
CA THR A 14 5.50 2.91 21.63
C THR A 14 3.99 2.71 21.89
N THR A 15 3.13 3.16 21.00
CA THR A 15 1.68 3.03 21.13
C THR A 15 1.27 1.56 21.28
N THR A 16 0.35 1.28 22.17
CA THR A 16 -0.25 -0.03 22.41
C THR A 16 -1.71 -0.07 21.96
N GLY A 17 -2.28 -1.25 21.87
CA GLY A 17 -3.68 -1.41 21.53
C GLY A 17 -3.96 -1.44 20.03
N THR A 18 -5.25 -1.35 19.69
CA THR A 18 -5.76 -1.43 18.29
C THR A 18 -5.91 -0.07 17.61
N GLY A 19 -5.66 1.03 18.33
CA GLY A 19 -5.95 2.40 17.88
C GLY A 19 -4.92 3.00 16.92
N THR A 20 -5.03 4.31 16.73
CA THR A 20 -4.08 5.13 15.96
C THR A 20 -2.72 5.16 16.64
N PHE A 21 -1.67 5.00 15.86
CA PHE A 21 -0.29 5.06 16.33
C PHE A 21 0.24 6.48 16.36
N THR A 22 0.75 6.91 17.52
CA THR A 22 1.56 8.12 17.63
C THR A 22 2.98 7.79 17.17
N LEU A 23 3.50 8.55 16.22
CA LEU A 23 4.82 8.36 15.64
C LEU A 23 5.84 9.24 16.35
N ALA A 24 7.02 8.71 16.60
CA ALA A 24 8.05 9.36 17.43
C ALA A 24 9.09 10.16 16.62
N GLY A 25 8.89 10.27 15.31
CA GLY A 25 9.84 10.92 14.40
C GLY A 25 10.70 9.93 13.62
N ALA A 26 11.34 10.43 12.58
CA ALA A 26 12.09 9.61 11.64
C ALA A 26 13.31 8.94 12.30
N VAL A 27 13.53 7.68 11.94
CA VAL A 27 14.78 6.98 12.23
C VAL A 27 15.89 7.59 11.37
N GLN A 28 17.11 7.61 11.89
CA GLN A 28 18.25 8.18 11.16
C GLN A 28 18.36 7.63 9.73
N GLY A 29 18.45 8.52 8.76
CA GLY A 29 18.51 8.19 7.33
C GLY A 29 17.15 7.93 6.69
N PHE A 30 16.05 8.11 7.40
CA PHE A 30 14.67 7.99 6.92
C PHE A 30 13.91 9.31 7.00
N GLU A 31 12.73 9.36 6.43
CA GLU A 31 11.79 10.48 6.50
C GLU A 31 10.60 10.13 7.39
N THR A 32 9.89 11.17 7.86
CA THR A 32 8.64 10.99 8.58
C THR A 32 7.49 10.72 7.62
N PHE A 33 6.45 10.03 8.07
CA PHE A 33 5.20 9.87 7.31
C PHE A 33 4.58 11.22 6.95
N SER A 34 4.61 12.18 7.88
CA SER A 34 4.04 13.51 7.63
C SER A 34 4.78 14.27 6.53
N SER A 35 6.10 14.13 6.43
CA SER A 35 6.91 14.80 5.38
C SER A 35 6.76 14.14 4.02
N ALA A 36 6.91 12.82 3.96
CA ALA A 36 7.00 12.07 2.71
C ALA A 36 5.63 11.72 2.11
N ILE A 37 4.67 11.35 2.95
CA ILE A 37 3.31 10.96 2.53
C ILE A 37 2.37 12.17 2.53
N GLY A 38 2.54 13.04 3.51
CA GLY A 38 1.68 14.21 3.73
C GLY A 38 0.41 13.89 4.52
N ASN A 39 -0.06 14.90 5.27
CA ASN A 39 -1.25 14.76 6.10
C ASN A 39 -2.52 14.56 5.24
N SER A 40 -3.44 13.79 5.78
CA SER A 40 -4.72 13.40 5.16
C SER A 40 -4.59 12.49 3.94
N ASN A 41 -3.39 12.05 3.59
CA ASN A 41 -3.17 11.03 2.57
C ASN A 41 -3.15 9.64 3.18
N THR A 42 -3.46 8.64 2.36
CA THR A 42 -3.33 7.22 2.70
C THR A 42 -2.01 6.67 2.23
N THR A 43 -1.52 5.66 2.92
CA THR A 43 -0.33 4.90 2.51
C THR A 43 -0.43 3.46 2.98
N TYR A 44 0.29 2.57 2.34
CA TYR A 44 0.51 1.25 2.91
C TYR A 44 1.62 1.31 3.94
N TYR A 45 1.41 0.61 5.04
CA TYR A 45 2.36 0.55 6.15
C TYR A 45 2.64 -0.89 6.58
N ALA A 46 3.76 -1.08 7.23
CA ALA A 46 4.02 -2.22 8.08
C ALA A 46 4.40 -1.74 9.48
N ILE A 47 3.91 -2.46 10.48
CA ILE A 47 4.25 -2.27 11.89
C ILE A 47 4.79 -3.60 12.42
N ILE A 48 5.93 -3.55 13.09
CA ILE A 48 6.57 -4.71 13.72
C ILE A 48 6.93 -4.35 15.14
N ASN A 49 6.50 -5.15 16.11
CA ASN A 49 6.95 -5.02 17.49
C ASN A 49 8.32 -5.69 17.64
N GLN A 50 9.33 -4.93 18.05
CA GLN A 50 10.71 -5.44 18.20
C GLN A 50 10.86 -6.46 19.33
N ALA A 51 9.94 -6.46 20.31
CA ALA A 51 10.02 -7.31 21.50
C ALA A 51 9.18 -8.60 21.38
N ASN A 52 8.20 -8.62 20.49
CA ASN A 52 7.23 -9.70 20.35
C ASN A 52 7.02 -10.06 18.87
N ALA A 53 6.46 -11.24 18.59
CA ALA A 53 6.11 -11.67 17.23
C ALA A 53 4.82 -11.02 16.71
N GLU A 54 4.57 -9.75 17.04
CA GLU A 54 3.41 -8.98 16.60
C GLU A 54 3.77 -8.16 15.37
N PHE A 55 2.96 -8.30 14.32
CA PHE A 55 3.10 -7.49 13.11
C PHE A 55 1.75 -7.18 12.48
N GLU A 56 1.70 -6.09 11.73
CA GLU A 56 0.55 -5.72 10.93
C GLU A 56 0.99 -4.99 9.66
N VAL A 57 0.46 -5.39 8.53
CA VAL A 57 0.59 -4.67 7.25
C VAL A 57 -0.80 -4.23 6.83
N GLY A 58 -0.95 -2.97 6.45
CA GLY A 58 -2.26 -2.44 6.13
C GLY A 58 -2.24 -1.15 5.33
N LEU A 59 -3.43 -0.62 5.08
CA LEU A 59 -3.66 0.72 4.57
C LEU A 59 -3.99 1.64 5.76
N GLY A 60 -3.31 2.78 5.85
CA GLY A 60 -3.50 3.75 6.92
C GLY A 60 -3.62 5.18 6.39
N THR A 61 -4.11 6.07 7.25
CA THR A 61 -4.19 7.51 6.97
C THR A 61 -3.21 8.25 7.86
N VAL A 62 -2.38 9.09 7.24
CA VAL A 62 -1.39 9.92 7.93
C VAL A 62 -2.05 11.20 8.45
N SER A 63 -1.79 11.55 9.70
CA SER A 63 -2.15 12.84 10.28
C SER A 63 -1.05 13.28 11.24
N ALA A 64 -0.70 14.56 11.23
CA ALA A 64 0.27 15.27 12.07
C ALA A 64 1.00 14.43 13.16
N GLY A 65 1.95 13.58 12.77
CA GLY A 65 2.69 12.72 13.69
C GLY A 65 1.94 11.46 14.16
N ALA A 66 0.89 11.06 13.43
CA ALA A 66 0.12 9.85 13.73
C ALA A 66 -0.23 9.08 12.46
N LEU A 67 -0.45 7.77 12.63
CA LEU A 67 -0.92 6.85 11.59
C LEU A 67 -2.19 6.13 12.08
N ALA A 68 -3.31 6.45 11.47
CA ALA A 68 -4.55 5.71 11.69
C ALA A 68 -4.51 4.41 10.86
N ARG A 69 -4.68 3.27 11.52
CA ARG A 69 -4.67 1.93 10.92
C ARG A 69 -6.06 1.61 10.37
N THR A 70 -6.32 2.01 9.13
CA THR A 70 -7.68 2.02 8.58
C THR A 70 -8.13 0.62 8.13
N THR A 71 -7.23 -0.13 7.49
CA THR A 71 -7.58 -1.44 6.92
C THR A 71 -6.38 -2.38 7.02
N PRO A 72 -6.32 -3.28 8.00
CA PRO A 72 -5.32 -4.36 8.02
C PRO A 72 -5.45 -5.26 6.78
N ILE A 73 -4.32 -5.68 6.21
CA ILE A 73 -4.25 -6.59 5.05
C ILE A 73 -3.73 -7.95 5.50
N THR A 74 -2.63 -7.95 6.25
CA THR A 74 -2.10 -9.16 6.87
C THR A 74 -1.56 -8.83 8.25
N SER A 75 -1.76 -9.71 9.20
CA SER A 75 -1.33 -9.47 10.57
C SER A 75 -1.13 -10.75 11.38
N SER A 76 -0.43 -10.63 12.50
CA SER A 76 -0.31 -11.69 13.49
C SER A 76 -1.63 -12.02 14.22
N ASN A 77 -2.69 -11.26 13.97
CA ASN A 77 -4.04 -11.46 14.51
C ASN A 77 -5.02 -11.93 13.42
N SER A 78 -4.66 -12.94 12.65
CA SER A 78 -5.52 -13.50 11.59
C SER A 78 -6.06 -12.42 10.62
N ASN A 79 -5.20 -11.49 10.23
CA ASN A 79 -5.49 -10.36 9.34
C ASN A 79 -6.46 -9.31 9.91
N ASN A 80 -6.74 -9.36 11.20
CA ASN A 80 -7.45 -8.30 11.92
C ASN A 80 -6.46 -7.31 12.55
N ALA A 81 -6.98 -6.18 13.05
CA ALA A 81 -6.18 -5.22 13.78
C ALA A 81 -5.50 -5.87 14.99
N VAL A 82 -4.20 -5.66 15.12
CA VAL A 82 -3.39 -6.20 16.22
C VAL A 82 -3.56 -5.31 17.45
N ASP A 83 -3.83 -5.94 18.58
CA ASP A 83 -3.74 -5.31 19.90
C ASP A 83 -2.27 -5.32 20.34
N PHE A 84 -1.50 -4.34 19.88
CA PHE A 84 -0.06 -4.30 20.12
C PHE A 84 0.28 -4.14 21.59
N SER A 85 1.13 -5.03 22.07
CA SER A 85 1.70 -4.99 23.42
C SER A 85 2.70 -3.83 23.59
N ALA A 86 3.15 -3.63 24.84
CA ALA A 86 4.22 -2.70 25.13
C ALA A 86 5.53 -3.06 24.40
N GLY A 87 6.36 -2.08 24.13
CA GLY A 87 7.61 -2.20 23.39
C GLY A 87 7.71 -1.20 22.25
N THR A 88 8.91 -1.04 21.72
CA THR A 88 9.14 -0.21 20.55
C THR A 88 8.70 -0.96 19.28
N LYS A 89 7.90 -0.30 18.45
CA LYS A 89 7.51 -0.79 17.12
C LYS A 89 8.27 -0.01 16.07
N ASP A 90 8.69 -0.71 15.04
CA ASP A 90 9.06 -0.11 13.77
C ASP A 90 7.80 0.10 12.92
N VAL A 91 7.65 1.30 12.39
CA VAL A 91 6.54 1.69 11.51
C VAL A 91 7.14 2.23 10.22
N PHE A 92 6.85 1.61 9.08
CA PHE A 92 7.44 2.03 7.81
C PHE A 92 6.47 1.90 6.65
N CYS A 93 6.69 2.73 5.62
CA CYS A 93 5.97 2.63 4.37
C CYS A 93 6.43 1.40 3.58
N THR A 94 5.51 0.66 3.01
CA THR A 94 5.79 -0.54 2.21
C THR A 94 4.72 -0.72 1.14
N LEU A 95 5.05 -1.42 0.06
CA LEU A 95 4.06 -1.91 -0.91
C LEU A 95 3.74 -3.37 -0.56
N PRO A 96 2.52 -3.68 -0.09
CA PRO A 96 2.14 -5.07 0.19
C PRO A 96 2.21 -5.93 -1.07
N ALA A 97 2.74 -7.15 -0.95
CA ALA A 97 2.88 -8.07 -2.08
C ALA A 97 1.55 -8.34 -2.82
N THR A 98 0.44 -8.38 -2.07
CA THR A 98 -0.90 -8.58 -2.64
C THR A 98 -1.44 -7.37 -3.40
N LYS A 99 -0.74 -6.22 -3.34
CA LYS A 99 -1.09 -4.98 -4.05
C LYS A 99 -0.08 -4.63 -5.15
N ALA A 100 1.02 -5.37 -5.21
CA ALA A 100 2.01 -5.20 -6.26
C ALA A 100 1.54 -5.88 -7.55
N VAL A 101 1.81 -5.24 -8.68
CA VAL A 101 1.72 -5.87 -10.00
C VAL A 101 3.10 -6.38 -10.32
N VAL A 102 3.24 -7.68 -10.52
CA VAL A 102 4.52 -8.35 -10.74
C VAL A 102 4.42 -9.32 -11.92
N GLU A 103 5.51 -9.51 -12.60
CA GLU A 103 5.71 -10.56 -13.59
C GLU A 103 5.80 -11.93 -12.89
N ASP A 104 5.17 -12.94 -13.43
CA ASP A 104 5.30 -14.31 -12.95
C ASP A 104 6.52 -15.03 -13.60
N ALA A 105 6.68 -16.32 -13.32
CA ALA A 105 7.78 -17.11 -13.84
C ALA A 105 7.74 -17.31 -15.38
N ASN A 106 6.62 -17.02 -16.03
CA ASN A 106 6.43 -17.11 -17.48
C ASN A 106 6.54 -15.74 -18.16
N SER A 107 6.88 -14.69 -17.41
CA SER A 107 6.86 -13.29 -17.83
C SER A 107 5.45 -12.74 -18.11
N ASP A 108 4.45 -13.32 -17.49
CA ASP A 108 3.07 -12.83 -17.56
C ASP A 108 2.74 -11.88 -16.41
N VAL A 109 1.97 -10.83 -16.70
CA VAL A 109 1.46 -9.91 -15.70
C VAL A 109 -0.05 -10.11 -15.55
N THR A 110 -0.48 -10.54 -14.36
CA THR A 110 -1.91 -10.67 -14.03
C THR A 110 -2.35 -9.54 -13.11
N LEU A 111 -3.39 -8.83 -13.51
CA LEU A 111 -4.01 -7.81 -12.67
C LEU A 111 -5.13 -8.46 -11.85
N PRO A 112 -5.17 -8.26 -10.52
CA PRO A 112 -6.20 -8.84 -9.65
C PRO A 112 -7.57 -8.13 -9.78
N ALA A 113 -7.64 -7.04 -10.55
CA ALA A 113 -8.82 -6.23 -10.79
C ALA A 113 -8.72 -5.57 -12.17
N ASP A 114 -9.66 -4.67 -12.46
CA ASP A 114 -9.73 -3.97 -13.74
C ASP A 114 -8.50 -3.08 -14.00
N LEU A 115 -8.04 -3.06 -15.25
CA LEU A 115 -7.09 -2.08 -15.74
C LEU A 115 -7.84 -0.83 -16.22
N ASN A 116 -7.67 0.29 -15.54
CA ASN A 116 -8.17 1.58 -15.99
C ASN A 116 -7.02 2.38 -16.63
N VAL A 117 -7.08 2.55 -17.94
CA VAL A 117 -6.13 3.35 -18.71
C VAL A 117 -6.77 4.69 -19.02
N ALA A 118 -6.24 5.77 -18.44
CA ALA A 118 -6.85 7.10 -18.51
C ALA A 118 -6.65 7.82 -19.85
N VAL A 119 -5.68 7.39 -20.67
CA VAL A 119 -5.35 8.02 -21.95
C VAL A 119 -5.36 6.98 -23.07
N ASP A 120 -4.27 6.30 -23.32
CA ASP A 120 -4.14 5.35 -24.42
C ASP A 120 -3.58 4.02 -23.91
N LEU A 121 -4.04 2.92 -24.51
CA LEU A 121 -3.45 1.59 -24.40
C LEU A 121 -2.86 1.23 -25.75
N ASP A 122 -1.53 1.14 -25.82
CA ASP A 122 -0.81 0.66 -26.99
C ASP A 122 -0.48 -0.83 -26.81
N VAL A 123 -0.85 -1.65 -27.79
CA VAL A 123 -0.63 -3.09 -27.77
C VAL A 123 0.07 -3.51 -29.07
N ASP A 124 1.37 -3.78 -29.00
CA ASP A 124 2.17 -4.21 -30.15
C ASP A 124 1.87 -5.62 -30.65
N GLY A 125 1.02 -6.35 -29.98
CA GLY A 125 0.67 -7.73 -30.30
C GLY A 125 -0.81 -7.95 -30.54
N ASN A 126 -1.22 -9.20 -30.51
CA ASN A 126 -2.62 -9.56 -30.61
C ASN A 126 -3.35 -9.37 -29.29
N THR A 127 -4.52 -8.76 -29.34
CA THR A 127 -5.43 -8.67 -28.21
C THR A 127 -6.49 -9.78 -28.34
N THR A 128 -6.59 -10.66 -27.35
CA THR A 128 -7.66 -11.64 -27.21
C THR A 128 -8.61 -11.16 -26.12
N THR A 129 -9.90 -11.03 -26.43
CA THR A 129 -10.91 -10.58 -25.47
C THR A 129 -12.14 -11.49 -25.54
N ASP A 130 -12.78 -11.75 -24.40
CA ASP A 130 -14.05 -12.46 -24.33
C ASP A 130 -15.26 -11.57 -24.71
N GLY A 131 -15.01 -10.29 -24.90
CA GLY A 131 -16.00 -9.32 -25.37
C GLY A 131 -15.44 -7.91 -25.30
N ILE A 132 -15.78 -7.09 -26.27
CA ILE A 132 -15.48 -5.65 -26.28
C ILE A 132 -16.80 -4.89 -26.22
N THR A 133 -17.04 -4.14 -25.14
CA THR A 133 -18.11 -3.16 -25.09
C THR A 133 -17.49 -1.78 -25.26
N ASN A 134 -17.73 -1.14 -26.41
CA ASN A 134 -17.23 0.18 -26.71
C ASN A 134 -18.37 1.18 -26.69
N ALA A 135 -18.30 2.17 -25.78
CA ALA A 135 -19.26 3.27 -25.70
C ALA A 135 -18.95 4.43 -26.67
N GLY A 136 -17.86 4.32 -27.44
CA GLY A 136 -17.39 5.30 -28.41
C GLY A 136 -17.19 4.70 -29.80
N ASN A 137 -16.34 5.34 -30.61
CA ASN A 137 -15.96 4.81 -31.92
C ASN A 137 -14.92 3.69 -31.78
N PHE A 138 -15.26 2.53 -32.31
CA PHE A 138 -14.29 1.48 -32.58
C PHE A 138 -13.87 1.63 -34.05
N SER A 139 -12.68 2.13 -34.33
CA SER A 139 -12.11 2.18 -35.67
C SER A 139 -11.10 1.06 -35.82
N THR A 140 -11.32 0.17 -36.76
CA THR A 140 -10.33 -0.80 -37.23
C THR A 140 -9.71 -0.23 -38.50
N ASP A 141 -8.69 0.59 -38.40
CA ASP A 141 -7.89 0.99 -39.56
C ASP A 141 -6.93 -0.14 -39.93
N GLY A 142 -7.50 -1.31 -40.15
CA GLY A 142 -6.78 -2.47 -40.64
C GLY A 142 -6.57 -2.36 -42.13
N GLY A 143 -5.31 -2.18 -42.50
CA GLY A 143 -4.87 -2.30 -43.88
C GLY A 143 -4.93 -3.72 -44.38
#